data_a5629019413e82f3b48b48f95fade520
#
_entry.id   a5629019413e82f3b48b48f95fade520
#
_cell.length_a   1.000
_cell.length_b   1.000
_cell.length_c   1.000
_cell.angle_alpha   90.00
_cell.angle_beta   90.00
_cell.angle_gamma   90.00
#
_symmetry.space_group_name_H-M   'P 1'
#
loop_
_entity.id
_entity.type
_entity.pdbx_description
1 polymer ?
#
loop_
_entity_poly.entity_id
_entity_poly.type
_entity_poly.pdbx_seq_one_letter_code
_entity_poly.pdbx_strand_id
1 'polypeptide(L)' 'HGINVTINDNAIEIDFHVIVSYGVSISTVADNLIESVKYKVEEFTGMPVEKINIFVEGVRVID' A
#
# COMPACT_ATOMS: atom_id res chain seq x y z
N HIS A 1 9.80 4.18 5.52
CA HIS A 1 8.68 3.58 4.78
C HIS A 1 8.83 2.07 4.72
N GLY A 2 7.72 1.39 4.52
CA GLY A 2 7.75 -0.05 4.46
C GLY A 2 6.37 -0.64 4.17
N ILE A 3 6.33 -1.95 4.06
CA ILE A 3 5.11 -2.69 3.79
C ILE A 3 5.02 -3.81 4.82
N ASN A 4 3.88 -3.88 5.51
CA ASN A 4 3.59 -4.97 6.44
C ASN A 4 2.42 -5.78 5.92
N VAL A 5 2.55 -7.09 5.95
CA VAL A 5 1.50 -8.00 5.51
C VAL A 5 1.07 -8.85 6.69
N THR A 6 -0.23 -8.86 6.96
CA THR A 6 -0.81 -9.66 8.02
C THR A 6 -1.82 -10.63 7.41
N ILE A 7 -1.73 -11.88 7.78
CA ILE A 7 -2.66 -12.91 7.31
C ILE A 7 -3.60 -13.26 8.45
N ASN A 8 -4.90 -13.04 8.20
CA ASN A 8 -5.96 -13.36 9.15
C ASN A 8 -6.91 -14.36 8.51
N ASP A 9 -6.99 -15.55 9.08
CA ASP A 9 -7.78 -16.64 8.50
C ASP A 9 -7.42 -16.86 7.03
N ASN A 10 -8.33 -16.57 6.11
CA ASN A 10 -8.12 -16.76 4.69
C ASN A 10 -7.98 -15.43 3.93
N ALA A 11 -7.71 -14.34 4.63
CA ALA A 11 -7.62 -13.02 4.03
C ALA A 11 -6.34 -12.31 4.43
N ILE A 12 -5.93 -11.35 3.61
CA ILE A 12 -4.69 -10.61 3.79
C ILE A 12 -5.01 -9.15 4.07
N GLU A 13 -4.33 -8.58 5.06
CA GLU A 13 -4.32 -7.15 5.32
C GLU A 13 -2.93 -6.60 5.02
N ILE A 14 -2.86 -5.51 4.25
CA ILE A 14 -1.58 -4.90 3.87
C ILE A 14 -1.53 -3.47 4.41
N ASP A 15 -0.44 -3.15 5.08
CA ASP A 15 -0.17 -1.80 5.58
C ASP A 15 1.00 -1.21 4.79
N PHE A 16 0.75 -0.06 4.16
CA PHE A 16 1.79 0.70 3.47
C PHE A 16 2.20 1.90 4.32
N HIS A 17 3.49 2.02 4.55
CA HIS A 17 4.08 3.18 5.22
C HIS A 17 4.89 3.96 4.20
N VAL A 18 4.44 5.15 3.86
CA VAL A 18 5.01 5.91 2.73
C VAL A 18 5.41 7.33 3.14
N ILE A 19 6.41 7.84 2.44
CA ILE A 19 6.78 9.25 2.48
C ILE A 19 6.54 9.78 1.07
N VAL A 20 5.80 10.87 0.96
CA VAL A 20 5.44 11.44 -0.34
C VAL A 20 6.12 12.79 -0.55
N SER A 21 6.34 13.14 -1.82
CA SER A 21 6.88 14.44 -2.18
C SER A 21 5.76 15.48 -2.20
N TYR A 22 6.08 16.67 -1.76
CA TYR A 22 5.14 17.78 -1.81
C TYR A 22 4.68 18.03 -3.26
N GLY A 23 3.39 18.21 -3.44
CA GLY A 23 2.82 18.43 -4.78
C GLY A 23 2.40 17.17 -5.51
N VAL A 24 2.80 15.99 -5.01
CA VAL A 24 2.36 14.73 -5.61
C VAL A 24 0.97 14.40 -5.09
N SER A 25 0.09 13.96 -6.00
CA SER A 25 -1.24 13.51 -5.61
C SER A 25 -1.14 12.18 -4.88
N ILE A 26 -1.44 12.19 -3.59
CA ILE A 26 -1.45 10.97 -2.77
C ILE A 26 -2.47 9.97 -3.33
N SER A 27 -3.61 10.47 -3.77
CA SER A 27 -4.67 9.64 -4.34
C SER A 27 -4.18 8.84 -5.56
N THR A 28 -3.52 9.52 -6.49
CA THR A 28 -3.01 8.87 -7.71
C THR A 28 -1.94 7.84 -7.39
N VAL A 29 -0.99 8.19 -6.52
CA VAL A 29 0.08 7.29 -6.12
C VAL A 29 -0.49 6.07 -5.40
N ALA A 30 -1.45 6.29 -4.51
CA ALA A 30 -2.08 5.23 -3.76
C ALA A 30 -2.84 4.26 -4.67
N ASP A 31 -3.60 4.77 -5.63
CA ASP A 31 -4.36 3.93 -6.55
C ASP A 31 -3.45 3.00 -7.34
N ASN A 32 -2.38 3.53 -7.90
CA ASN A 32 -1.43 2.73 -8.68
C ASN A 32 -0.72 1.70 -7.81
N LEU A 33 -0.27 2.10 -6.64
CA LEU A 33 0.45 1.22 -5.72
C LEU A 33 -0.45 0.11 -5.21
N ILE A 34 -1.67 0.45 -4.80
CA ILE A 34 -2.64 -0.51 -4.28
C ILE A 34 -2.93 -1.59 -5.32
N GLU A 35 -3.28 -1.20 -6.55
CA GLU A 35 -3.61 -2.18 -7.58
C GLU A 35 -2.46 -3.11 -7.88
N SER A 36 -1.25 -2.57 -8.05
CA SER A 36 -0.08 -3.37 -8.37
C SER A 36 0.25 -4.39 -7.28
N VAL A 37 0.27 -3.94 -6.04
CA VAL A 37 0.64 -4.81 -4.92
C VAL A 37 -0.47 -5.80 -4.62
N LYS A 38 -1.73 -5.35 -4.62
CA LYS A 38 -2.87 -6.22 -4.40
C LYS A 38 -2.88 -7.37 -5.40
N TYR A 39 -2.73 -7.05 -6.68
CA TYR A 39 -2.73 -8.05 -7.74
C TYR A 39 -1.63 -9.09 -7.54
N LYS A 40 -0.41 -8.61 -7.28
CA LYS A 40 0.73 -9.51 -7.10
C LYS A 40 0.61 -10.38 -5.86
N VAL A 41 0.12 -9.82 -4.76
CA VAL A 41 -0.05 -10.58 -3.53
C VAL A 41 -1.14 -11.63 -3.69
N GLU A 42 -2.26 -11.27 -4.31
CA GLU A 42 -3.34 -12.23 -4.55
C GLU A 42 -2.89 -13.35 -5.48
N GLU A 43 -2.14 -13.02 -6.52
CA GLU A 43 -1.63 -14.01 -7.45
C GLU A 43 -0.62 -14.94 -6.79
N PHE A 44 0.28 -14.39 -5.99
CA PHE A 44 1.35 -15.15 -5.36
C PHE A 44 0.83 -16.06 -4.24
N THR A 45 -0.11 -15.57 -3.44
CA THR A 45 -0.62 -16.30 -2.27
C THR A 45 -1.86 -17.13 -2.57
N GLY A 46 -2.60 -16.78 -3.61
CA GLY A 46 -3.91 -17.37 -3.87
C GLY A 46 -5.00 -16.92 -2.87
N MET A 47 -4.72 -15.89 -2.08
CA MET A 47 -5.63 -15.38 -1.05
C MET A 47 -6.09 -13.96 -1.39
N PRO A 48 -7.35 -13.61 -1.07
CA PRO A 48 -7.82 -12.25 -1.32
C PRO A 48 -7.21 -11.25 -0.36
N VAL A 49 -6.90 -10.06 -0.88
CA VAL A 49 -6.50 -8.92 -0.05
C VAL A 49 -7.79 -8.23 0.38
N GLU A 50 -8.10 -8.31 1.66
CA GLU A 50 -9.35 -7.82 2.20
C GLU A 50 -9.28 -6.37 2.64
N LYS A 51 -8.11 -5.94 3.13
CA LYS A 51 -7.94 -4.61 3.68
C LYS A 51 -6.58 -4.04 3.33
N ILE A 52 -6.56 -2.79 2.92
CA ILE A 52 -5.32 -2.06 2.63
C ILE A 52 -5.35 -0.75 3.40
N ASN A 53 -4.32 -0.51 4.17
CA ASN A 53 -4.14 0.72 4.93
C ASN A 53 -2.91 1.46 4.41
N ILE A 54 -3.03 2.77 4.25
CA ILE A 54 -1.93 3.60 3.81
C ILE A 54 -1.63 4.62 4.89
N PHE A 55 -0.40 4.59 5.39
CA PHE A 55 0.07 5.50 6.42
C PHE A 55 1.10 6.45 5.81
N VAL A 56 0.74 7.71 5.68
CA VAL A 56 1.66 8.73 5.20
C VAL A 56 2.47 9.20 6.40
N GLU A 57 3.73 8.80 6.45
CA GLU A 57 4.60 9.07 7.58
C GLU A 57 5.32 10.41 7.49
N GLY A 58 5.33 11.00 6.31
CA GLY A 58 5.93 12.30 6.12
C GLY A 58 5.72 12.82 4.73
N VAL A 59 5.92 14.13 4.59
CA VAL A 59 5.87 14.80 3.29
C VAL A 59 7.24 15.46 3.08
N ARG A 60 7.89 15.10 1.98
CA ARG A 60 9.18 15.68 1.63
C ARG A 60 8.97 16.85 0.67
N VAL A 61 9.57 17.97 1.01
CA VAL A 61 9.57 19.13 0.13
C VAL A 61 10.82 19.05 -0.74
N ILE A 62 10.61 19.11 -2.05
CA ILE A 62 11.70 19.08 -3.02
C ILE A 62 11.83 20.50 -3.59
N ASP A 63 12.99 21.09 -3.40
CA ASP A 63 13.28 22.42 -3.94
C ASP A 63 13.75 22.34 -5.39
#